data_2fffa418495018a8c013e56a7e5dd797
#
_entry.id   2fffa418495018a8c013e56a7e5dd797
#
_cell.length_a   1.000
_cell.length_b   1.000
_cell.length_c   1.000
_cell.angle_alpha   90.00
_cell.angle_beta   90.00
_cell.angle_gamma   90.00
#
_symmetry.space_group_name_H-M   'P 1'
#
loop_
_entity.id
_entity.type
_entity.pdbx_description
1 polymer ?
#
loop_
_entity_poly.entity_id
_entity_poly.type
_entity_poly.pdbx_seq_one_letter_code
_entity_poly.pdbx_strand_id
1 'polypeptide(L)'
;MTQTLSRITRREFAAIAGAAPLLAAAAPTLAARQDEVAGLYGRSIVIDMLANPGSMNVSWPPRGPLSEKQRDAIRSSGITAINVTVSSDFEGSVRNIALWQGEADRYPELLSIVRRHSDIAAAKQNKTLGLMLGFQNTDMIDRDITRLDMFYRLGIRIVQLTYNDRNYVGDGCLEQANGGLSQFGREVVARMNALGIAVDLSHCGTQTTADGIAASAKPPLITHSGCREVYRHPRSKEDRELKAMAGKGGVLGVYFMPFIGPGPGAPTVEMLMRQIDHAIKVCGVDHVGIGSDLSTMPIEETPEYLREAKAFVDGRAKRGIAAPDETRPLFIPELNHPRRIEGVVRGMRQRKYSTEVIEKVIGGNFHRVLKEIWTS
;
A
#
# COMPACT_ATOMS: atom_id res chain seq x y z
N MET A 1 59.26 60.90 27.61
CA MET A 1 58.05 60.30 28.21
C MET A 1 57.93 58.86 27.66
N THR A 2 58.38 57.90 28.43
CA THR A 2 58.51 56.52 28.06
C THR A 2 57.36 55.77 28.74
N GLN A 3 56.39 55.25 28.02
CA GLN A 3 55.37 54.37 28.56
C GLN A 3 55.81 52.90 28.49
N THR A 4 55.85 52.27 29.67
CA THR A 4 56.24 50.88 29.93
C THR A 4 55.04 49.95 29.57
N LEU A 5 55.27 49.08 28.61
CA LEU A 5 54.33 47.97 28.31
C LEU A 5 54.48 46.87 29.37
N SER A 6 53.44 46.63 30.16
CA SER A 6 53.37 45.52 31.12
C SER A 6 53.21 44.18 30.39
N ARG A 7 54.11 43.25 30.64
CA ARG A 7 54.10 41.89 30.12
C ARG A 7 53.08 41.05 30.92
N ILE A 8 52.03 40.58 30.25
CA ILE A 8 51.11 39.58 30.77
C ILE A 8 51.84 38.27 30.95
N THR A 9 51.84 37.74 32.15
CA THR A 9 52.57 36.48 32.49
C THR A 9 51.78 35.24 32.05
N ARG A 10 52.56 34.18 31.73
CA ARG A 10 52.02 32.88 31.30
C ARG A 10 50.99 32.21 32.27
N ARG A 11 50.82 32.74 33.44
CA ARG A 11 49.84 32.23 34.45
C ARG A 11 48.46 32.82 34.30
N GLU A 12 48.29 33.96 33.65
CA GLU A 12 46.96 34.55 33.47
C GLU A 12 46.24 34.02 32.21
N PHE A 13 46.94 33.30 31.32
CA PHE A 13 46.38 32.69 30.15
C PHE A 13 45.78 31.30 30.42
N ALA A 14 45.96 30.72 31.61
CA ALA A 14 45.50 29.35 31.99
C ALA A 14 44.13 29.36 32.68
N ALA A 15 43.50 30.50 32.90
CA ALA A 15 42.25 30.61 33.70
C ALA A 15 40.96 30.85 32.87
N ILE A 16 41.04 30.84 31.51
CA ILE A 16 39.84 31.03 30.64
C ILE A 16 39.65 29.86 29.66
N ALA A 17 40.09 28.68 30.01
CA ALA A 17 39.69 27.44 29.35
C ALA A 17 38.68 26.72 30.27
N GLY A 18 37.54 27.32 30.48
CA GLY A 18 36.37 26.66 31.02
C GLY A 18 35.93 25.57 30.05
N ALA A 19 36.35 24.33 30.30
CA ALA A 19 35.85 23.17 29.60
C ALA A 19 34.36 23.03 29.86
N ALA A 20 33.53 23.57 28.96
CA ALA A 20 32.15 23.13 28.87
C ALA A 20 32.20 21.65 28.51
N PRO A 21 31.59 20.76 29.29
CA PRO A 21 31.46 19.38 28.87
C PRO A 21 30.61 19.36 27.61
N LEU A 22 31.19 19.07 26.47
CA LEU A 22 30.49 18.60 25.30
C LEU A 22 29.80 17.31 25.72
N LEU A 23 28.54 17.41 26.11
CA LEU A 23 27.62 16.28 26.22
C LEU A 23 27.51 15.70 24.80
N ALA A 24 28.45 14.84 24.44
CA ALA A 24 28.30 13.99 23.30
C ALA A 24 27.09 13.09 23.60
N ALA A 25 25.93 13.42 23.03
CA ALA A 25 24.78 12.58 23.12
C ALA A 25 25.19 11.20 22.57
N ALA A 26 25.28 10.21 23.43
CA ALA A 26 25.62 8.86 23.04
C ALA A 26 24.64 8.40 21.98
N ALA A 27 25.13 7.88 20.87
CA ALA A 27 24.26 7.33 19.83
C ALA A 27 23.37 6.24 20.45
N PRO A 28 22.07 6.23 20.19
CA PRO A 28 21.15 5.27 20.79
C PRO A 28 21.60 3.83 20.48
N THR A 29 21.52 2.95 21.46
CA THR A 29 21.81 1.54 21.30
C THR A 29 20.90 0.90 20.26
N LEU A 30 21.30 -0.26 19.70
CA LEU A 30 20.45 -0.99 18.74
C LEU A 30 19.09 -1.33 19.35
N ALA A 31 19.04 -1.74 20.63
CA ALA A 31 17.81 -2.01 21.36
C ALA A 31 16.92 -0.76 21.45
N ALA A 32 17.46 0.40 21.84
CA ALA A 32 16.72 1.65 21.93
C ALA A 32 16.15 2.08 20.57
N ARG A 33 16.86 1.82 19.47
CA ARG A 33 16.35 2.08 18.11
C ARG A 33 15.22 1.13 17.70
N GLN A 34 15.29 -0.13 18.13
CA GLN A 34 14.22 -1.12 17.89
C GLN A 34 12.96 -0.74 18.66
N ASP A 35 13.10 -0.34 19.92
CA ASP A 35 11.97 0.12 20.78
C ASP A 35 11.33 1.39 20.21
N GLU A 36 12.12 2.33 19.66
CA GLU A 36 11.60 3.53 18.98
C GLU A 36 10.77 3.16 17.75
N VAL A 37 11.26 2.24 16.89
CA VAL A 37 10.56 1.78 15.69
C VAL A 37 9.26 1.07 16.07
N ALA A 38 9.29 0.15 17.02
CA ALA A 38 8.12 -0.58 17.50
C ALA A 38 7.09 0.36 18.14
N GLY A 39 7.54 1.35 18.91
CA GLY A 39 6.69 2.38 19.51
C GLY A 39 6.03 3.27 18.46
N LEU A 40 6.79 3.73 17.45
CA LEU A 40 6.25 4.51 16.33
C LEU A 40 5.17 3.71 15.58
N TYR A 41 5.50 2.48 15.18
CA TYR A 41 4.59 1.59 14.48
C TYR A 41 3.31 1.32 15.28
N GLY A 42 3.44 1.04 16.59
CA GLY A 42 2.31 0.70 17.47
C GLY A 42 1.30 1.85 17.65
N ARG A 43 1.76 3.12 17.70
CA ARG A 43 0.85 4.27 17.86
C ARG A 43 0.26 4.79 16.55
N SER A 44 0.91 4.53 15.40
CA SER A 44 0.47 5.04 14.10
C SER A 44 -0.77 4.33 13.58
N ILE A 45 -1.58 5.01 12.78
CA ILE A 45 -2.54 4.38 11.88
C ILE A 45 -1.74 3.75 10.73
N VAL A 46 -1.83 2.43 10.61
CA VAL A 46 -1.12 1.66 9.58
C VAL A 46 -2.13 1.12 8.59
N ILE A 47 -1.99 1.50 7.31
CA ILE A 47 -2.91 1.09 6.24
C ILE A 47 -2.12 0.40 5.12
N ASP A 48 -2.56 -0.80 4.74
CA ASP A 48 -2.06 -1.52 3.58
C ASP A 48 -3.16 -1.54 2.50
N MET A 49 -2.94 -0.80 1.43
CA MET A 49 -3.99 -0.56 0.42
C MET A 49 -4.17 -1.68 -0.59
N LEU A 50 -3.43 -2.76 -0.46
CA LEU A 50 -3.83 -4.07 -0.98
C LEU A 50 -3.16 -5.16 -0.17
N ALA A 51 -3.98 -5.90 0.59
CA ALA A 51 -3.55 -7.04 1.37
C ALA A 51 -4.71 -8.01 1.61
N ASN A 52 -4.40 -9.19 2.13
CA ASN A 52 -5.38 -10.21 2.42
C ASN A 52 -5.16 -10.80 3.82
N PRO A 53 -6.21 -10.96 4.64
CA PRO A 53 -6.07 -11.60 5.95
C PRO A 53 -5.80 -13.12 5.86
N GLY A 54 -6.18 -13.73 4.73
CA GLY A 54 -5.95 -15.15 4.45
C GLY A 54 -4.68 -15.38 3.64
N SER A 55 -4.75 -16.32 2.68
CA SER A 55 -3.68 -16.61 1.73
C SER A 55 -3.82 -15.78 0.46
N MET A 56 -2.72 -15.45 -0.20
CA MET A 56 -2.69 -14.82 -1.52
C MET A 56 -1.97 -15.70 -2.53
N ASN A 57 -2.36 -15.58 -3.81
CA ASN A 57 -1.70 -16.19 -4.97
C ASN A 57 -1.68 -17.74 -4.98
N VAL A 58 -2.53 -18.37 -4.21
CA VAL A 58 -2.62 -19.85 -4.16
C VAL A 58 -4.08 -20.32 -4.18
N SER A 59 -4.82 -20.24 -3.13
CA SER A 59 -6.25 -20.58 -3.10
C SER A 59 -7.07 -19.36 -2.71
N TRP A 60 -7.97 -18.96 -3.58
CA TRP A 60 -8.82 -17.81 -3.37
C TRP A 60 -10.26 -18.11 -3.85
N PRO A 61 -11.29 -17.77 -3.08
CA PRO A 61 -11.28 -17.26 -1.71
C PRO A 61 -10.84 -18.33 -0.69
N PRO A 62 -10.49 -17.95 0.57
CA PRO A 62 -10.18 -18.93 1.60
C PRO A 62 -11.34 -19.94 1.75
N ARG A 63 -11.01 -21.23 1.75
CA ARG A 63 -12.00 -22.28 1.93
C ARG A 63 -12.24 -22.50 3.41
N GLY A 64 -13.33 -21.95 3.94
CA GLY A 64 -13.71 -22.09 5.33
C GLY A 64 -13.22 -20.95 6.24
N PRO A 65 -13.47 -21.05 7.55
CA PRO A 65 -13.12 -20.00 8.51
C PRO A 65 -11.60 -19.82 8.63
N LEU A 66 -11.18 -18.62 9.05
CA LEU A 66 -9.77 -18.32 9.31
C LEU A 66 -9.18 -19.31 10.30
N SER A 67 -8.07 -19.94 9.91
CA SER A 67 -7.30 -20.83 10.79
C SER A 67 -6.71 -20.05 11.98
N GLU A 68 -6.31 -20.76 13.03
CA GLU A 68 -5.65 -20.13 14.17
C GLU A 68 -4.38 -19.39 13.76
N LYS A 69 -3.55 -19.98 12.90
CA LYS A 69 -2.34 -19.36 12.36
C LYS A 69 -2.62 -18.05 11.63
N GLN A 70 -3.70 -17.97 10.84
CA GLN A 70 -4.12 -16.74 10.18
C GLN A 70 -4.58 -15.69 11.19
N ARG A 71 -5.37 -16.09 12.20
CA ARG A 71 -5.81 -15.18 13.27
C ARG A 71 -4.63 -14.62 14.07
N ASP A 72 -3.62 -15.44 14.37
CA ASP A 72 -2.41 -15.00 15.08
C ASP A 72 -1.56 -14.04 14.23
N ALA A 73 -1.45 -14.30 12.93
CA ALA A 73 -0.81 -13.38 12.01
C ALA A 73 -1.53 -12.02 11.97
N ILE A 74 -2.86 -12.00 11.94
CA ILE A 74 -3.66 -10.78 12.01
C ILE A 74 -3.40 -10.04 13.33
N ARG A 75 -3.51 -10.72 14.49
CA ARG A 75 -3.28 -10.10 15.82
C ARG A 75 -1.89 -9.48 15.94
N SER A 76 -0.88 -10.18 15.41
CA SER A 76 0.51 -9.75 15.51
C SER A 76 0.92 -8.71 14.46
N SER A 77 0.12 -8.49 13.41
CA SER A 77 0.48 -7.61 12.29
C SER A 77 0.67 -6.14 12.71
N GLY A 78 -0.16 -5.66 13.63
CA GLY A 78 -0.22 -4.25 14.01
C GLY A 78 -0.80 -3.33 12.91
N ILE A 79 -1.30 -3.90 11.81
CA ILE A 79 -1.98 -3.16 10.73
C ILE A 79 -3.36 -2.73 11.23
N THR A 80 -3.73 -1.47 10.97
CA THR A 80 -5.03 -0.91 11.36
C THR A 80 -6.12 -1.27 10.36
N ALA A 81 -5.84 -1.13 9.07
CA ALA A 81 -6.80 -1.44 8.02
C ALA A 81 -6.10 -1.92 6.73
N ILE A 82 -6.80 -2.76 5.98
CA ILE A 82 -6.36 -3.25 4.67
C ILE A 82 -7.47 -3.11 3.64
N ASN A 83 -7.09 -2.90 2.38
CA ASN A 83 -7.99 -3.09 1.26
C ASN A 83 -7.94 -4.57 0.85
N VAL A 84 -9.08 -5.26 0.98
CA VAL A 84 -9.25 -6.67 0.62
C VAL A 84 -9.94 -6.78 -0.71
N THR A 85 -9.30 -7.43 -1.68
CA THR A 85 -9.97 -7.71 -2.95
C THR A 85 -11.01 -8.82 -2.79
N VAL A 86 -12.22 -8.55 -3.27
CA VAL A 86 -13.33 -9.49 -3.32
C VAL A 86 -13.81 -9.74 -4.76
N SER A 87 -12.97 -9.36 -5.74
CA SER A 87 -13.26 -9.47 -7.16
C SER A 87 -13.42 -10.91 -7.62
N SER A 88 -14.44 -11.14 -8.42
CA SER A 88 -14.71 -12.34 -9.18
C SER A 88 -15.72 -11.98 -10.29
N ASP A 89 -16.42 -12.95 -10.88
CA ASP A 89 -17.67 -12.66 -11.58
C ASP A 89 -18.72 -12.08 -10.60
N PHE A 90 -19.88 -11.74 -11.08
CA PHE A 90 -20.93 -11.11 -10.26
C PHE A 90 -21.28 -11.95 -9.02
N GLU A 91 -21.60 -13.23 -9.21
CA GLU A 91 -22.01 -14.12 -8.13
C GLU A 91 -20.87 -14.41 -7.16
N GLY A 92 -19.68 -14.67 -7.68
CA GLY A 92 -18.48 -14.89 -6.87
C GLY A 92 -18.10 -13.66 -6.05
N SER A 93 -18.28 -12.46 -6.58
CA SER A 93 -18.04 -11.21 -5.83
C SER A 93 -19.02 -11.06 -4.66
N VAL A 94 -20.31 -11.38 -4.86
CA VAL A 94 -21.30 -11.38 -3.77
C VAL A 94 -20.93 -12.40 -2.69
N ARG A 95 -20.53 -13.61 -3.10
CA ARG A 95 -20.08 -14.67 -2.16
C ARG A 95 -18.85 -14.22 -1.37
N ASN A 96 -17.86 -13.59 -2.02
CA ASN A 96 -16.64 -13.11 -1.37
C ASN A 96 -16.93 -11.98 -0.38
N ILE A 97 -17.85 -11.07 -0.70
CA ILE A 97 -18.32 -10.05 0.24
C ILE A 97 -18.96 -10.70 1.47
N ALA A 98 -19.91 -11.64 1.25
CA ALA A 98 -20.60 -12.34 2.32
C ALA A 98 -19.63 -13.14 3.20
N LEU A 99 -18.59 -13.75 2.60
CA LEU A 99 -17.54 -14.47 3.33
C LEU A 99 -16.82 -13.56 4.32
N TRP A 100 -16.31 -12.40 3.88
CA TRP A 100 -15.57 -11.50 4.77
C TRP A 100 -16.46 -10.82 5.81
N GLN A 101 -17.72 -10.53 5.48
CA GLN A 101 -18.70 -10.08 6.47
C GLN A 101 -18.95 -11.18 7.53
N GLY A 102 -19.14 -12.42 7.10
CA GLY A 102 -19.31 -13.56 8.01
C GLY A 102 -18.08 -13.85 8.88
N GLU A 103 -16.86 -13.64 8.36
CA GLU A 103 -15.65 -13.77 9.18
C GLU A 103 -15.53 -12.62 10.20
N ALA A 104 -15.91 -11.40 9.84
CA ALA A 104 -15.95 -10.28 10.79
C ALA A 104 -17.01 -10.49 11.88
N ASP A 105 -18.18 -11.06 11.54
CA ASP A 105 -19.22 -11.42 12.51
C ASP A 105 -18.77 -12.57 13.43
N ARG A 106 -17.97 -13.51 12.90
CA ARG A 106 -17.44 -14.65 13.65
C ARG A 106 -16.33 -14.25 14.63
N TYR A 107 -15.51 -13.29 14.28
CA TYR A 107 -14.35 -12.82 15.05
C TYR A 107 -14.36 -11.29 15.23
N PRO A 108 -15.40 -10.73 15.91
CA PRO A 108 -15.56 -9.28 16.05
C PRO A 108 -14.45 -8.63 16.89
N GLU A 109 -13.74 -9.40 17.70
CA GLU A 109 -12.57 -8.96 18.47
C GLU A 109 -11.30 -8.88 17.61
N LEU A 110 -11.33 -9.41 16.38
CA LEU A 110 -10.19 -9.49 15.48
C LEU A 110 -10.38 -8.68 14.20
N LEU A 111 -11.59 -8.68 13.64
CA LEU A 111 -11.93 -8.09 12.35
C LEU A 111 -13.08 -7.09 12.49
N SER A 112 -13.07 -6.06 11.64
CA SER A 112 -14.19 -5.15 11.48
C SER A 112 -14.34 -4.75 10.02
N ILE A 113 -15.59 -4.55 9.53
CA ILE A 113 -15.83 -4.06 8.18
C ILE A 113 -15.79 -2.53 8.20
N VAL A 114 -14.93 -1.96 7.34
CA VAL A 114 -14.79 -0.50 7.17
C VAL A 114 -15.72 -0.04 6.05
N ARG A 115 -16.72 0.75 6.40
CA ARG A 115 -17.70 1.32 5.45
C ARG A 115 -17.61 2.84 5.34
N ARG A 116 -17.02 3.50 6.34
CA ARG A 116 -16.81 4.94 6.41
C ARG A 116 -15.47 5.26 7.06
N HIS A 117 -15.00 6.47 6.89
CA HIS A 117 -13.69 6.91 7.38
C HIS A 117 -13.51 6.71 8.90
N SER A 118 -14.55 6.99 9.70
CA SER A 118 -14.51 6.81 11.16
C SER A 118 -14.24 5.37 11.60
N ASP A 119 -14.60 4.38 10.77
CA ASP A 119 -14.43 2.97 11.11
C ASP A 119 -12.93 2.58 11.16
N ILE A 120 -12.06 3.30 10.43
CA ILE A 120 -10.60 3.10 10.49
C ILE A 120 -10.07 3.48 11.88
N ALA A 121 -10.49 4.63 12.42
CA ALA A 121 -10.11 5.05 13.76
C ALA A 121 -10.66 4.11 14.84
N ALA A 122 -11.91 3.64 14.66
CA ALA A 122 -12.53 2.64 15.54
C ALA A 122 -11.76 1.32 15.52
N ALA A 123 -11.33 0.82 14.33
CA ALA A 123 -10.50 -0.37 14.22
C ALA A 123 -9.18 -0.22 15.00
N LYS A 124 -8.51 0.94 14.89
CA LYS A 124 -7.29 1.25 15.67
C LYS A 124 -7.55 1.21 17.16
N GLN A 125 -8.61 1.86 17.63
CA GLN A 125 -8.97 1.93 19.04
C GLN A 125 -9.32 0.56 19.61
N ASN A 126 -10.09 -0.24 18.86
CA ASN A 126 -10.53 -1.58 19.27
C ASN A 126 -9.46 -2.65 19.03
N LYS A 127 -8.32 -2.31 18.42
CA LYS A 127 -7.24 -3.24 18.05
C LYS A 127 -7.72 -4.37 17.12
N THR A 128 -8.71 -4.09 16.26
CA THR A 128 -9.16 -4.98 15.21
C THR A 128 -8.46 -4.63 13.90
N LEU A 129 -8.41 -5.57 12.95
CA LEU A 129 -8.04 -5.31 11.57
C LEU A 129 -9.28 -4.86 10.79
N GLY A 130 -9.28 -3.61 10.34
CA GLY A 130 -10.34 -3.05 9.50
C GLY A 130 -10.25 -3.57 8.06
N LEU A 131 -11.33 -4.14 7.54
CA LEU A 131 -11.43 -4.66 6.19
C LEU A 131 -12.19 -3.64 5.32
N MET A 132 -11.48 -2.95 4.43
CA MET A 132 -12.03 -2.16 3.34
C MET A 132 -12.25 -3.11 2.17
N LEU A 133 -13.51 -3.37 1.79
CA LEU A 133 -13.79 -4.27 0.67
C LEU A 133 -13.65 -3.54 -0.66
N GLY A 134 -12.87 -4.12 -1.57
CA GLY A 134 -12.58 -3.53 -2.86
C GLY A 134 -12.57 -4.52 -4.02
N PHE A 135 -12.57 -3.99 -5.22
CA PHE A 135 -12.44 -4.74 -6.46
C PHE A 135 -11.15 -4.37 -7.21
N GLN A 136 -10.47 -5.36 -7.78
CA GLN A 136 -9.30 -5.16 -8.64
C GLN A 136 -9.64 -5.10 -10.14
N ASN A 137 -10.90 -5.07 -10.50
CA ASN A 137 -11.43 -4.79 -11.84
C ASN A 137 -12.90 -4.40 -11.76
N THR A 138 -13.55 -4.26 -12.90
CA THR A 138 -14.98 -3.92 -13.01
C THR A 138 -15.80 -5.00 -13.73
N ASP A 139 -15.26 -6.22 -13.90
CA ASP A 139 -15.91 -7.28 -14.67
C ASP A 139 -17.27 -7.70 -14.08
N MET A 140 -17.39 -7.68 -12.72
CA MET A 140 -18.66 -7.97 -12.03
C MET A 140 -19.75 -6.93 -12.30
N ILE A 141 -19.39 -5.73 -12.79
CA ILE A 141 -20.34 -4.69 -13.16
C ILE A 141 -20.92 -5.00 -14.55
N ASP A 142 -20.14 -5.66 -15.41
CA ASP A 142 -20.46 -5.88 -16.82
C ASP A 142 -20.78 -4.53 -17.51
N ARG A 143 -21.94 -4.38 -18.14
CA ARG A 143 -22.45 -3.11 -18.70
C ARG A 143 -23.62 -2.50 -17.92
N ASP A 144 -23.82 -2.98 -16.70
CA ASP A 144 -24.88 -2.51 -15.81
C ASP A 144 -24.31 -1.63 -14.69
N ILE A 145 -24.32 -0.33 -14.93
CA ILE A 145 -23.80 0.66 -13.97
C ILE A 145 -24.55 0.65 -12.63
N THR A 146 -25.81 0.15 -12.60
CA THR A 146 -26.59 0.09 -11.36
C THR A 146 -26.03 -0.91 -10.35
N ARG A 147 -25.22 -1.86 -10.82
CA ARG A 147 -24.49 -2.79 -9.94
C ARG A 147 -23.49 -2.09 -9.02
N LEU A 148 -22.98 -0.89 -9.39
CA LEU A 148 -22.15 -0.09 -8.48
C LEU A 148 -22.92 0.33 -7.23
N ASP A 149 -24.17 0.75 -7.39
CA ASP A 149 -25.04 1.13 -6.25
C ASP A 149 -25.28 -0.06 -5.33
N MET A 150 -25.55 -1.22 -5.91
CA MET A 150 -25.74 -2.45 -5.17
C MET A 150 -24.46 -2.83 -4.40
N PHE A 151 -23.30 -2.87 -5.05
CA PHE A 151 -22.03 -3.20 -4.41
C PHE A 151 -21.63 -2.17 -3.35
N TYR A 152 -21.90 -0.87 -3.56
CA TYR A 152 -21.70 0.14 -2.54
C TYR A 152 -22.52 -0.16 -1.27
N ARG A 153 -23.80 -0.54 -1.42
CA ARG A 153 -24.67 -0.94 -0.30
C ARG A 153 -24.18 -2.21 0.39
N LEU A 154 -23.60 -3.15 -0.36
CA LEU A 154 -22.96 -4.35 0.17
C LEU A 154 -21.63 -4.06 0.88
N GLY A 155 -21.08 -2.85 0.78
CA GLY A 155 -19.90 -2.42 1.53
C GLY A 155 -18.64 -2.18 0.69
N ILE A 156 -18.71 -2.26 -0.65
CA ILE A 156 -17.58 -1.92 -1.52
C ILE A 156 -17.27 -0.43 -1.42
N ARG A 157 -15.98 -0.11 -1.24
CA ARG A 157 -15.50 1.28 -1.08
C ARG A 157 -14.36 1.66 -2.01
N ILE A 158 -13.71 0.70 -2.64
CA ILE A 158 -12.57 0.91 -3.54
C ILE A 158 -12.80 0.04 -4.76
N VAL A 159 -12.71 0.61 -5.97
CA VAL A 159 -12.86 -0.13 -7.22
C VAL A 159 -11.75 0.27 -8.19
N GLN A 160 -10.96 -0.69 -8.60
CA GLN A 160 -9.98 -0.56 -9.66
C GLN A 160 -10.68 -0.74 -11.01
N LEU A 161 -10.34 0.11 -11.99
CA LEU A 161 -11.07 0.18 -13.25
C LEU A 161 -10.83 -1.02 -14.16
N THR A 162 -9.58 -1.47 -14.28
CA THR A 162 -9.19 -2.63 -15.11
C THR A 162 -8.23 -3.52 -14.35
N TYR A 163 -8.15 -4.80 -14.70
CA TYR A 163 -7.01 -5.62 -14.34
C TYR A 163 -5.89 -5.46 -15.40
N ASN A 164 -5.09 -6.49 -15.66
CA ASN A 164 -3.98 -6.40 -16.61
C ASN A 164 -4.43 -6.31 -18.08
N ASP A 165 -5.58 -6.85 -18.39
CA ASP A 165 -6.21 -6.90 -19.72
C ASP A 165 -7.30 -5.83 -19.89
N ARG A 166 -7.89 -5.80 -21.08
CA ARG A 166 -9.02 -4.92 -21.41
C ARG A 166 -10.31 -5.45 -20.83
N ASN A 167 -11.15 -4.52 -20.36
CA ASN A 167 -12.57 -4.78 -20.05
C ASN A 167 -13.47 -3.69 -20.68
N TYR A 168 -14.75 -3.64 -20.30
CA TYR A 168 -15.68 -2.63 -20.83
C TYR A 168 -15.35 -1.19 -20.42
N VAL A 169 -14.57 -0.99 -19.35
CA VAL A 169 -14.23 0.32 -18.80
C VAL A 169 -13.00 0.92 -19.47
N GLY A 170 -11.99 0.08 -19.80
CA GLY A 170 -10.76 0.58 -20.38
C GLY A 170 -9.70 -0.50 -20.60
N ASP A 171 -8.50 -0.06 -20.90
CA ASP A 171 -7.35 -0.93 -21.16
C ASP A 171 -6.50 -1.10 -19.91
N GLY A 172 -6.16 -2.37 -19.61
CA GLY A 172 -5.20 -2.74 -18.59
C GLY A 172 -3.74 -2.51 -19.03
N CYS A 173 -2.81 -2.70 -18.09
CA CYS A 173 -1.39 -2.39 -18.31
C CYS A 173 -0.67 -3.31 -19.30
N LEU A 174 -1.26 -4.45 -19.69
CA LEU A 174 -0.72 -5.36 -20.71
C LEU A 174 -1.34 -5.15 -22.10
N GLU A 175 -2.36 -4.29 -22.21
CA GLU A 175 -2.97 -3.98 -23.49
C GLU A 175 -2.07 -3.12 -24.39
N GLN A 176 -1.71 -3.65 -25.55
CA GLN A 176 -0.82 -2.97 -26.48
C GLN A 176 -1.45 -1.73 -27.11
N ALA A 177 -2.78 -1.77 -27.35
CA ALA A 177 -3.50 -0.64 -27.93
C ALA A 177 -3.52 0.59 -27.04
N ASN A 178 -3.50 0.41 -25.71
CA ASN A 178 -3.48 1.50 -24.72
C ASN A 178 -4.51 2.60 -25.05
N GLY A 179 -5.76 2.21 -25.38
CA GLY A 179 -6.81 3.10 -25.89
C GLY A 179 -7.47 4.00 -24.84
N GLY A 180 -7.16 3.80 -23.56
CA GLY A 180 -7.69 4.62 -22.47
C GLY A 180 -9.08 4.19 -22.01
N LEU A 181 -9.81 5.11 -21.35
CA LEU A 181 -11.18 4.88 -20.90
C LEU A 181 -12.16 4.87 -22.07
N SER A 182 -13.06 3.88 -22.08
CA SER A 182 -14.24 3.88 -22.92
C SER A 182 -15.23 4.99 -22.46
N GLN A 183 -16.28 5.23 -23.26
CA GLN A 183 -17.37 6.09 -22.82
C GLN A 183 -18.04 5.54 -21.55
N PHE A 184 -18.34 4.23 -21.53
CA PHE A 184 -18.86 3.56 -20.33
C PHE A 184 -17.93 3.70 -19.13
N GLY A 185 -16.60 3.63 -19.34
CA GLY A 185 -15.60 3.85 -18.30
C GLY A 185 -15.69 5.24 -17.66
N ARG A 186 -15.96 6.29 -18.44
CA ARG A 186 -16.18 7.65 -17.91
C ARG A 186 -17.46 7.74 -17.06
N GLU A 187 -18.51 7.07 -17.48
CA GLU A 187 -19.76 6.97 -16.73
C GLU A 187 -19.55 6.22 -15.39
N VAL A 188 -18.79 5.12 -15.42
CA VAL A 188 -18.39 4.36 -14.22
C VAL A 188 -17.62 5.24 -13.25
N VAL A 189 -16.60 5.98 -13.70
CA VAL A 189 -15.83 6.92 -12.84
C VAL A 189 -16.74 7.98 -12.25
N ALA A 190 -17.63 8.57 -13.04
CA ALA A 190 -18.58 9.57 -12.55
C ALA A 190 -19.51 8.98 -11.48
N ARG A 191 -20.02 7.76 -11.69
CA ARG A 191 -20.89 7.08 -10.72
C ARG A 191 -20.14 6.73 -9.43
N MET A 192 -18.91 6.23 -9.53
CA MET A 192 -18.05 5.97 -8.37
C MET A 192 -17.86 7.23 -7.53
N ASN A 193 -17.55 8.37 -8.17
CA ASN A 193 -17.39 9.65 -7.49
C ASN A 193 -18.67 10.10 -6.77
N ALA A 194 -19.84 9.93 -7.41
CA ALA A 194 -21.14 10.27 -6.83
C ALA A 194 -21.47 9.40 -5.60
N LEU A 195 -21.07 8.13 -5.60
CA LEU A 195 -21.27 7.21 -4.49
C LEU A 195 -20.23 7.37 -3.38
N GLY A 196 -19.08 8.04 -3.64
CA GLY A 196 -17.94 8.04 -2.72
C GLY A 196 -17.16 6.73 -2.76
N ILE A 197 -17.16 6.02 -3.89
CA ILE A 197 -16.25 4.88 -4.12
C ILE A 197 -14.91 5.43 -4.63
N ALA A 198 -13.80 5.01 -4.02
CA ALA A 198 -12.47 5.39 -4.46
C ALA A 198 -12.14 4.76 -5.83
N VAL A 199 -11.69 5.59 -6.77
CA VAL A 199 -11.22 5.17 -8.09
C VAL A 199 -9.77 4.71 -7.96
N ASP A 200 -9.50 3.42 -8.20
CA ASP A 200 -8.16 2.86 -8.21
C ASP A 200 -7.67 2.60 -9.64
N LEU A 201 -6.42 3.01 -9.91
CA LEU A 201 -5.79 2.97 -11.23
C LEU A 201 -4.58 2.02 -11.30
N SER A 202 -4.42 1.14 -10.31
CA SER A 202 -3.20 0.33 -10.11
C SER A 202 -2.81 -0.53 -11.32
N HIS A 203 -3.72 -1.32 -11.88
CA HIS A 203 -3.47 -2.17 -13.06
C HIS A 203 -3.79 -1.51 -14.39
N CYS A 204 -4.29 -0.28 -14.38
CA CYS A 204 -4.67 0.44 -15.60
C CYS A 204 -3.45 0.70 -16.50
N GLY A 205 -3.66 0.63 -17.82
CA GLY A 205 -2.70 1.08 -18.82
C GLY A 205 -2.42 2.58 -18.68
N THR A 206 -1.34 3.04 -19.30
CA THR A 206 -0.91 4.44 -19.19
C THR A 206 -2.01 5.44 -19.59
N GLN A 207 -2.70 5.19 -20.72
CA GLN A 207 -3.77 6.09 -21.18
C GLN A 207 -5.00 5.98 -20.29
N THR A 208 -5.39 4.77 -19.86
CA THR A 208 -6.50 4.59 -18.91
C THR A 208 -6.23 5.28 -17.58
N THR A 209 -4.98 5.24 -17.10
CA THR A 209 -4.55 5.97 -15.89
C THR A 209 -4.71 7.48 -16.10
N ALA A 210 -4.20 8.02 -17.20
CA ALA A 210 -4.31 9.46 -17.51
C ALA A 210 -5.78 9.91 -17.62
N ASP A 211 -6.60 9.15 -18.34
CA ASP A 211 -8.02 9.44 -18.51
C ASP A 211 -8.80 9.31 -17.19
N GLY A 212 -8.49 8.31 -16.36
CA GLY A 212 -9.09 8.10 -15.04
C GLY A 212 -8.76 9.24 -14.08
N ILE A 213 -7.51 9.70 -14.07
CA ILE A 213 -7.10 10.90 -13.32
C ILE A 213 -7.87 12.13 -13.79
N ALA A 214 -7.98 12.34 -15.12
CA ALA A 214 -8.68 13.47 -15.69
C ALA A 214 -10.18 13.44 -15.37
N ALA A 215 -10.82 12.29 -15.51
CA ALA A 215 -12.26 12.10 -15.32
C ALA A 215 -12.70 12.12 -13.85
N SER A 216 -11.84 11.76 -12.92
CA SER A 216 -12.21 11.70 -11.50
C SER A 216 -12.37 13.09 -10.89
N ALA A 217 -13.52 13.35 -10.31
CA ALA A 217 -13.80 14.57 -9.53
C ALA A 217 -13.30 14.49 -8.08
N LYS A 218 -12.96 13.28 -7.61
CA LYS A 218 -12.34 13.00 -6.30
C LYS A 218 -10.87 12.62 -6.50
N PRO A 219 -10.02 12.69 -5.45
CA PRO A 219 -8.64 12.21 -5.54
C PRO A 219 -8.59 10.76 -6.02
N PRO A 220 -7.93 10.44 -7.16
CA PRO A 220 -7.78 9.07 -7.60
C PRO A 220 -6.67 8.37 -6.82
N LEU A 221 -6.76 7.05 -6.67
CA LEU A 221 -5.77 6.23 -6.00
C LEU A 221 -5.00 5.38 -7.01
N ILE A 222 -3.78 5.05 -6.65
CA ILE A 222 -3.01 3.95 -7.20
C ILE A 222 -2.66 3.09 -5.98
N THR A 223 -3.53 2.12 -5.65
CA THR A 223 -3.48 1.43 -4.36
C THR A 223 -2.23 0.58 -4.20
N HIS A 224 -1.71 -0.01 -5.32
CA HIS A 224 -0.53 -0.86 -5.33
C HIS A 224 0.18 -0.84 -6.69
N SER A 225 1.34 -0.20 -6.75
CA SER A 225 2.16 -0.10 -7.96
C SER A 225 3.61 0.24 -7.62
N GLY A 226 4.45 0.39 -8.65
CA GLY A 226 5.82 0.88 -8.56
C GLY A 226 6.04 2.11 -9.43
N CYS A 227 7.25 2.65 -9.39
CA CYS A 227 7.74 3.75 -10.21
C CYS A 227 8.52 3.19 -11.41
N ARG A 228 8.09 3.51 -12.63
CA ARG A 228 8.64 2.96 -13.87
C ARG A 228 10.08 3.41 -14.14
N GLU A 229 10.44 4.59 -13.68
CA GLU A 229 11.78 5.16 -13.79
C GLU A 229 12.78 4.45 -12.86
N VAL A 230 12.31 3.79 -11.79
CA VAL A 230 13.16 2.94 -10.94
C VAL A 230 13.33 1.55 -11.54
N TYR A 231 12.24 0.97 -12.03
CA TYR A 231 12.26 -0.31 -12.73
C TYR A 231 11.15 -0.35 -13.79
N ARG A 232 11.59 -0.46 -15.07
CA ARG A 232 10.69 -0.47 -16.21
C ARG A 232 9.88 -1.77 -16.27
N HIS A 233 8.65 -1.68 -15.78
CA HIS A 233 7.70 -2.79 -15.75
C HIS A 233 6.30 -2.31 -16.16
N PRO A 234 5.46 -3.13 -16.88
CA PRO A 234 4.11 -2.72 -17.28
C PRO A 234 3.21 -2.32 -16.11
N ARG A 235 3.40 -2.95 -14.94
CA ARG A 235 2.65 -2.67 -13.71
C ARG A 235 3.05 -1.36 -13.03
N SER A 236 4.20 -0.77 -13.41
CA SER A 236 4.73 0.45 -12.80
C SER A 236 4.21 1.69 -13.54
N LYS A 237 4.01 2.78 -12.81
CA LYS A 237 3.53 4.06 -13.31
C LYS A 237 4.67 5.00 -13.68
N GLU A 238 4.47 5.75 -14.76
CA GLU A 238 5.41 6.79 -15.19
C GLU A 238 5.35 8.02 -14.27
N ASP A 239 6.44 8.77 -14.17
CA ASP A 239 6.49 9.98 -13.34
C ASP A 239 5.41 10.99 -13.69
N ARG A 240 5.00 11.07 -14.98
CA ARG A 240 3.91 11.96 -15.41
C ARG A 240 2.55 11.55 -14.84
N GLU A 241 2.27 10.24 -14.75
CA GLU A 241 1.05 9.70 -14.15
C GLU A 241 1.05 9.96 -12.64
N LEU A 242 2.19 9.71 -11.98
CA LEU A 242 2.38 9.92 -10.56
C LEU A 242 2.21 11.40 -10.17
N LYS A 243 2.81 12.33 -10.94
CA LYS A 243 2.65 13.79 -10.73
C LYS A 243 1.19 14.22 -10.93
N ALA A 244 0.53 13.71 -11.97
CA ALA A 244 -0.88 14.03 -12.23
C ALA A 244 -1.80 13.52 -11.11
N MET A 245 -1.59 12.28 -10.64
CA MET A 245 -2.32 11.69 -9.51
C MET A 245 -2.11 12.53 -8.23
N ALA A 246 -0.87 12.87 -7.90
CA ALA A 246 -0.54 13.70 -6.74
C ALA A 246 -1.14 15.11 -6.85
N GLY A 247 -1.09 15.73 -8.04
CA GLY A 247 -1.70 17.04 -8.32
C GLY A 247 -3.22 17.09 -8.11
N LYS A 248 -3.89 15.92 -8.14
CA LYS A 248 -5.30 15.76 -7.76
C LYS A 248 -5.53 15.32 -6.30
N GLY A 249 -4.50 15.34 -5.46
CA GLY A 249 -4.60 14.94 -4.05
C GLY A 249 -4.52 13.42 -3.81
N GLY A 250 -4.33 12.62 -4.87
CA GLY A 250 -4.27 11.17 -4.80
C GLY A 250 -3.06 10.60 -4.06
N VAL A 251 -2.99 9.29 -3.91
CA VAL A 251 -1.91 8.58 -3.20
C VAL A 251 -1.51 7.33 -3.97
N LEU A 252 -0.18 7.13 -4.12
CA LEU A 252 0.43 5.90 -4.60
C LEU A 252 0.74 4.97 -3.42
N GLY A 253 0.24 3.73 -3.41
CA GLY A 253 0.71 2.64 -2.58
C GLY A 253 1.87 1.91 -3.27
N VAL A 254 3.02 1.88 -2.64
CA VAL A 254 4.17 1.11 -3.16
C VAL A 254 4.01 -0.36 -2.79
N TYR A 255 4.07 -1.25 -3.79
CA TYR A 255 3.92 -2.69 -3.59
C TYR A 255 5.25 -3.39 -3.28
N PHE A 256 5.17 -4.65 -2.80
CA PHE A 256 6.35 -5.44 -2.39
C PHE A 256 6.63 -6.59 -3.38
N MET A 257 6.00 -6.53 -4.54
CA MET A 257 6.08 -7.55 -5.58
C MET A 257 7.43 -7.54 -6.31
N PRO A 258 7.82 -8.60 -7.01
CA PRO A 258 9.11 -8.66 -7.74
C PRO A 258 9.27 -7.59 -8.83
N PHE A 259 8.20 -6.87 -9.14
CA PHE A 259 8.13 -5.78 -10.13
C PHE A 259 8.80 -4.47 -9.68
N ILE A 260 9.43 -4.43 -8.50
CA ILE A 260 10.11 -3.23 -7.96
C ILE A 260 11.57 -3.11 -8.31
N GLY A 261 12.16 -4.14 -8.92
CA GLY A 261 13.58 -4.12 -9.29
C GLY A 261 14.02 -5.35 -10.08
N PRO A 262 15.19 -5.27 -10.73
CA PRO A 262 15.69 -6.33 -11.61
C PRO A 262 16.20 -7.55 -10.82
N GLY A 263 16.38 -8.65 -11.56
CA GLY A 263 17.05 -9.87 -11.08
C GLY A 263 16.16 -11.10 -11.12
N PRO A 264 16.73 -12.30 -11.05
CA PRO A 264 15.98 -13.56 -11.14
C PRO A 264 15.39 -14.01 -9.79
N GLY A 265 15.88 -13.47 -8.68
CA GLY A 265 15.49 -13.86 -7.31
C GLY A 265 14.37 -12.98 -6.73
N ALA A 266 14.14 -13.17 -5.43
CA ALA A 266 13.20 -12.35 -4.67
C ALA A 266 13.59 -10.86 -4.70
N PRO A 267 12.60 -9.94 -4.61
CA PRO A 267 12.88 -8.54 -4.40
C PRO A 267 13.49 -8.30 -3.01
N THR A 268 14.15 -7.16 -2.83
CA THR A 268 14.84 -6.83 -1.57
C THR A 268 14.27 -5.57 -0.92
N VAL A 269 14.54 -5.39 0.38
CA VAL A 269 14.18 -4.15 1.09
C VAL A 269 14.82 -2.92 0.42
N GLU A 270 16.06 -3.04 -0.09
CA GLU A 270 16.72 -1.93 -0.79
C GLU A 270 15.98 -1.53 -2.06
N MET A 271 15.48 -2.49 -2.85
CA MET A 271 14.65 -2.20 -4.02
C MET A 271 13.36 -1.48 -3.61
N LEU A 272 12.69 -1.94 -2.56
CA LEU A 272 11.49 -1.29 -2.03
C LEU A 272 11.77 0.15 -1.58
N MET A 273 12.85 0.36 -0.85
CA MET A 273 13.21 1.70 -0.38
C MET A 273 13.52 2.65 -1.55
N ARG A 274 14.17 2.20 -2.62
CA ARG A 274 14.37 3.00 -3.83
C ARG A 274 13.06 3.42 -4.49
N GLN A 275 12.06 2.54 -4.49
CA GLN A 275 10.73 2.88 -4.99
C GLN A 275 10.08 3.97 -4.12
N ILE A 276 10.15 3.84 -2.79
CA ILE A 276 9.60 4.83 -1.85
C ILE A 276 10.34 6.17 -1.98
N ASP A 277 11.67 6.18 -2.04
CA ASP A 277 12.47 7.39 -2.21
C ASP A 277 12.10 8.13 -3.50
N HIS A 278 11.98 7.39 -4.61
CA HIS A 278 11.59 7.96 -5.90
C HIS A 278 10.15 8.49 -5.89
N ALA A 279 9.22 7.71 -5.33
CA ALA A 279 7.83 8.12 -5.19
C ALA A 279 7.70 9.42 -4.38
N ILE A 280 8.40 9.54 -3.25
CA ILE A 280 8.42 10.77 -2.44
C ILE A 280 9.02 11.95 -3.23
N LYS A 281 10.10 11.71 -3.98
CA LYS A 281 10.72 12.74 -4.84
C LYS A 281 9.76 13.26 -5.92
N VAL A 282 8.95 12.38 -6.52
CA VAL A 282 8.08 12.69 -7.67
C VAL A 282 6.74 13.25 -7.23
N CYS A 283 6.12 12.62 -6.23
CA CYS A 283 4.75 12.95 -5.77
C CYS A 283 4.73 13.95 -4.61
N GLY A 284 5.82 14.03 -3.84
CA GLY A 284 5.82 14.67 -2.52
C GLY A 284 5.41 13.70 -1.41
N VAL A 285 5.77 14.06 -0.17
CA VAL A 285 5.58 13.21 1.03
C VAL A 285 4.12 12.91 1.36
N ASP A 286 3.17 13.73 0.90
CA ASP A 286 1.74 13.59 1.19
C ASP A 286 1.00 12.63 0.26
N HIS A 287 1.69 12.09 -0.75
CA HIS A 287 1.09 11.30 -1.83
C HIS A 287 1.67 9.90 -1.99
N VAL A 288 2.36 9.39 -0.97
CA VAL A 288 2.97 8.05 -0.97
C VAL A 288 2.47 7.24 0.22
N GLY A 289 2.18 5.98 -0.01
CA GLY A 289 1.71 5.02 0.99
C GLY A 289 2.18 3.61 0.68
N ILE A 290 1.57 2.64 1.33
CA ILE A 290 1.87 1.21 1.17
C ILE A 290 0.65 0.48 0.62
N GLY A 291 0.89 -0.40 -0.36
CA GLY A 291 -0.07 -1.38 -0.85
C GLY A 291 0.68 -2.66 -1.17
N SER A 292 0.98 -3.46 -0.15
CA SER A 292 2.02 -4.51 -0.23
C SER A 292 1.74 -5.61 -1.27
N ASP A 293 0.47 -5.84 -1.57
CA ASP A 293 -0.02 -6.93 -2.42
C ASP A 293 0.31 -8.33 -1.85
N LEU A 294 0.30 -8.42 -0.50
CA LEU A 294 0.65 -9.63 0.25
C LEU A 294 -0.43 -10.01 1.27
N SER A 295 -0.43 -11.29 1.68
CA SER A 295 -1.24 -11.73 2.83
C SER A 295 -0.64 -11.24 4.15
N THR A 296 -1.47 -11.16 5.22
CA THR A 296 -0.96 -10.93 6.57
C THR A 296 -0.13 -12.11 7.08
N MET A 297 -0.44 -13.31 6.59
CA MET A 297 0.34 -14.52 6.88
C MET A 297 1.67 -14.51 6.12
N PRO A 298 2.77 -14.96 6.76
CA PRO A 298 4.00 -15.25 6.04
C PRO A 298 3.78 -16.33 4.99
N ILE A 299 4.47 -16.22 3.87
CA ILE A 299 4.52 -17.26 2.85
C ILE A 299 5.50 -18.33 3.31
N GLU A 300 5.05 -19.57 3.40
CA GLU A 300 5.88 -20.73 3.63
C GLU A 300 6.05 -21.49 2.30
N GLU A 301 7.26 -21.54 1.77
CA GLU A 301 7.57 -22.21 0.50
C GLU A 301 7.55 -23.75 0.64
N THR A 302 6.40 -24.27 1.08
CA THR A 302 6.18 -25.74 1.11
C THR A 302 6.06 -26.27 -0.32
N PRO A 303 6.32 -27.57 -0.55
CA PRO A 303 6.09 -28.19 -1.86
C PRO A 303 4.66 -28.00 -2.38
N GLU A 304 3.67 -27.93 -1.49
CA GLU A 304 2.27 -27.67 -1.84
C GLU A 304 2.10 -26.22 -2.31
N TYR A 305 2.57 -25.24 -1.54
CA TYR A 305 2.55 -23.83 -1.93
C TYR A 305 3.21 -23.59 -3.29
N LEU A 306 4.39 -24.16 -3.52
CA LEU A 306 5.13 -23.99 -4.78
C LEU A 306 4.35 -24.57 -5.97
N ARG A 307 3.65 -25.71 -5.79
CA ARG A 307 2.77 -26.27 -6.85
C ARG A 307 1.59 -25.34 -7.14
N GLU A 308 0.91 -24.85 -6.10
CA GLU A 308 -0.24 -23.96 -6.24
C GLU A 308 0.15 -22.59 -6.83
N ALA A 309 1.25 -22.00 -6.37
CA ALA A 309 1.79 -20.77 -6.91
C ALA A 309 2.14 -20.92 -8.40
N LYS A 310 2.80 -22.03 -8.77
CA LYS A 310 3.07 -22.32 -10.18
C LYS A 310 1.78 -22.48 -10.99
N ALA A 311 0.81 -23.21 -10.49
CA ALA A 311 -0.48 -23.42 -11.17
C ALA A 311 -1.23 -22.08 -11.34
N PHE A 312 -1.15 -21.19 -10.36
CA PHE A 312 -1.70 -19.84 -10.42
C PHE A 312 -1.06 -19.02 -11.54
N VAL A 313 0.28 -18.96 -11.59
CA VAL A 313 1.04 -18.22 -12.63
C VAL A 313 0.78 -18.81 -14.02
N ASP A 314 0.84 -20.14 -14.16
CA ASP A 314 0.55 -20.83 -15.43
C ASP A 314 -0.88 -20.56 -15.93
N GLY A 315 -1.85 -20.53 -15.01
CA GLY A 315 -3.23 -20.19 -15.34
C GLY A 315 -3.40 -18.74 -15.81
N ARG A 316 -2.66 -17.80 -15.25
CA ARG A 316 -2.62 -16.40 -15.67
C ARG A 316 -1.95 -16.25 -17.04
N ALA A 317 -0.84 -16.95 -17.26
CA ALA A 317 -0.14 -16.96 -18.56
C ALA A 317 -1.05 -17.50 -19.68
N LYS A 318 -1.78 -18.59 -19.43
CA LYS A 318 -2.74 -19.15 -20.41
C LYS A 318 -3.86 -18.17 -20.76
N ARG A 319 -4.25 -17.30 -19.84
CA ARG A 319 -5.26 -16.24 -20.08
C ARG A 319 -4.69 -14.95 -20.65
N GLY A 320 -3.37 -14.86 -20.85
CA GLY A 320 -2.70 -13.66 -21.34
C GLY A 320 -2.66 -12.50 -20.35
N ILE A 321 -2.89 -12.74 -19.05
CA ILE A 321 -2.94 -11.71 -18.01
C ILE A 321 -1.75 -11.77 -17.03
N ALA A 322 -0.78 -12.66 -17.24
CA ALA A 322 0.44 -12.71 -16.47
C ALA A 322 1.37 -11.56 -16.86
N ALA A 323 1.79 -10.78 -15.89
CA ALA A 323 2.81 -9.76 -16.10
C ALA A 323 4.22 -10.41 -16.14
N PRO A 324 5.23 -9.75 -16.72
CA PRO A 324 6.62 -10.17 -16.56
C PRO A 324 6.98 -10.34 -15.09
N ASP A 325 7.99 -11.15 -14.79
CA ASP A 325 8.52 -11.39 -13.43
C ASP A 325 7.56 -12.10 -12.44
N GLU A 326 6.33 -12.48 -12.80
CA GLU A 326 5.42 -13.24 -11.92
C GLU A 326 5.93 -14.64 -11.56
N THR A 327 6.93 -15.15 -12.25
CA THR A 327 7.60 -16.43 -11.91
C THR A 327 8.64 -16.30 -10.80
N ARG A 328 8.99 -15.09 -10.40
CA ARG A 328 9.90 -14.80 -9.28
C ARG A 328 9.15 -14.94 -7.94
N PRO A 329 9.87 -15.12 -6.81
CA PRO A 329 9.22 -15.07 -5.49
C PRO A 329 8.43 -13.77 -5.30
N LEU A 330 7.15 -13.89 -4.94
CA LEU A 330 6.19 -12.78 -4.86
C LEU A 330 6.25 -12.04 -3.53
N PHE A 331 7.37 -12.09 -2.82
CA PHE A 331 7.55 -11.45 -1.52
C PHE A 331 9.02 -11.05 -1.30
N ILE A 332 9.23 -10.09 -0.41
CA ILE A 332 10.57 -9.70 0.08
C ILE A 332 10.89 -10.56 1.30
N PRO A 333 11.93 -11.42 1.27
CA PRO A 333 12.22 -12.37 2.35
C PRO A 333 12.35 -11.72 3.73
N GLU A 334 13.01 -10.57 3.83
CA GLU A 334 13.22 -9.85 5.09
C GLU A 334 11.93 -9.23 5.63
N LEU A 335 10.88 -9.12 4.81
CA LEU A 335 9.55 -8.61 5.17
C LEU A 335 8.47 -9.69 5.17
N ASN A 336 8.85 -10.96 5.01
CA ASN A 336 7.93 -12.09 5.01
C ASN A 336 7.47 -12.46 6.45
N HIS A 337 6.86 -11.51 7.12
CA HIS A 337 6.31 -11.69 8.47
C HIS A 337 5.12 -10.73 8.70
N PRO A 338 4.24 -10.98 9.69
CA PRO A 338 3.04 -10.18 9.89
C PRO A 338 3.32 -8.68 10.08
N ARG A 339 4.42 -8.31 10.73
CA ARG A 339 4.82 -6.91 11.00
C ARG A 339 5.64 -6.29 9.87
N ARG A 340 5.45 -6.72 8.62
CA ARG A 340 6.25 -6.28 7.45
C ARG A 340 6.36 -4.76 7.28
N ILE A 341 5.30 -4.01 7.58
CA ILE A 341 5.32 -2.54 7.46
C ILE A 341 6.20 -1.90 8.55
N GLU A 342 6.40 -2.54 9.70
CA GLU A 342 7.44 -2.12 10.66
C GLU A 342 8.85 -2.19 10.05
N GLY A 343 9.10 -3.18 9.18
CA GLY A 343 10.33 -3.24 8.37
C GLY A 343 10.50 -2.02 7.46
N VAL A 344 9.41 -1.51 6.88
CA VAL A 344 9.41 -0.24 6.13
C VAL A 344 9.79 0.93 7.05
N VAL A 345 9.20 1.03 8.24
CA VAL A 345 9.57 2.07 9.24
C VAL A 345 11.08 2.04 9.52
N ARG A 346 11.65 0.84 9.71
CA ARG A 346 13.09 0.66 9.94
C ARG A 346 13.91 1.13 8.74
N GLY A 347 13.54 0.75 7.53
CA GLY A 347 14.21 1.17 6.29
C GLY A 347 14.16 2.69 6.10
N MET A 348 13.03 3.33 6.35
CA MET A 348 12.88 4.78 6.27
C MET A 348 13.70 5.51 7.35
N ARG A 349 13.76 4.97 8.59
CA ARG A 349 14.62 5.52 9.66
C ARG A 349 16.10 5.45 9.28
N GLN A 350 16.56 4.36 8.69
CA GLN A 350 17.93 4.24 8.19
C GLN A 350 18.26 5.30 7.13
N ARG A 351 17.27 5.72 6.34
CA ARG A 351 17.34 6.80 5.35
C ARG A 351 17.11 8.19 5.94
N LYS A 352 17.01 8.30 7.28
CA LYS A 352 16.85 9.56 8.03
C LYS A 352 15.53 10.31 7.74
N TYR A 353 14.50 9.63 7.29
CA TYR A 353 13.16 10.23 7.23
C TYR A 353 12.67 10.60 8.63
N SER A 354 12.00 11.75 8.75
CA SER A 354 11.40 12.19 10.00
C SER A 354 10.25 11.29 10.43
N THR A 355 9.91 11.30 11.71
CA THR A 355 8.75 10.59 12.26
C THR A 355 7.48 10.93 11.49
N GLU A 356 7.25 12.21 11.23
CA GLU A 356 6.07 12.68 10.51
C GLU A 356 5.97 12.09 9.09
N VAL A 357 7.07 12.07 8.33
CA VAL A 357 7.08 11.50 6.98
C VAL A 357 6.80 10.00 7.02
N ILE A 358 7.37 9.28 7.99
CA ILE A 358 7.13 7.85 8.15
C ILE A 358 5.66 7.59 8.49
N GLU A 359 5.07 8.32 9.43
CA GLU A 359 3.65 8.19 9.81
C GLU A 359 2.72 8.47 8.63
N LYS A 360 3.04 9.45 7.78
CA LYS A 360 2.34 9.72 6.52
C LYS A 360 2.38 8.51 5.58
N VAL A 361 3.56 7.95 5.33
CA VAL A 361 3.75 6.85 4.36
C VAL A 361 3.12 5.54 4.83
N ILE A 362 3.24 5.18 6.11
CA ILE A 362 2.71 3.89 6.59
C ILE A 362 1.19 3.85 6.75
N GLY A 363 0.49 4.99 6.57
CA GLY A 363 -0.98 4.99 6.60
C GLY A 363 -1.62 6.37 6.64
N GLY A 364 -0.94 7.40 7.15
CA GLY A 364 -1.51 8.75 7.32
C GLY A 364 -2.03 9.35 6.01
N ASN A 365 -1.32 9.16 4.90
CA ASN A 365 -1.73 9.67 3.60
C ASN A 365 -2.99 8.98 3.07
N PHE A 366 -3.08 7.66 3.17
CA PHE A 366 -4.30 6.95 2.82
C PHE A 366 -5.46 7.29 3.75
N HIS A 367 -5.21 7.41 5.04
CA HIS A 367 -6.23 7.85 6.00
C HIS A 367 -6.79 9.24 5.63
N ARG A 368 -5.92 10.21 5.25
CA ARG A 368 -6.32 11.53 4.80
C ARG A 368 -7.18 11.46 3.52
N VAL A 369 -6.67 10.81 2.47
CA VAL A 369 -7.35 10.83 1.17
C VAL A 369 -8.69 10.08 1.20
N LEU A 370 -8.80 9.02 1.98
CA LEU A 370 -10.06 8.29 2.14
C LEU A 370 -11.14 9.16 2.82
N LYS A 371 -10.76 10.08 3.72
CA LYS A 371 -11.68 11.07 4.28
C LYS A 371 -12.24 12.02 3.21
N GLU A 372 -11.42 12.40 2.24
CA GLU A 372 -11.83 13.30 1.14
C GLU A 372 -12.73 12.59 0.11
N ILE A 373 -12.51 11.28 -0.10
CA ILE A 373 -13.26 10.48 -1.06
C ILE A 373 -14.60 10.03 -0.46
N TRP A 374 -14.59 9.46 0.74
CA TRP A 374 -15.75 8.89 1.41
C TRP A 374 -16.54 10.01 2.11
N THR A 375 -17.29 10.77 1.34
CA THR A 375 -18.28 11.71 1.91
C THR A 375 -19.38 10.88 2.56
N SER A 376 -19.50 11.02 3.87
CA SER A 376 -20.55 10.43 4.72
C SER A 376 -21.93 10.78 4.24
#